data_e4c8bbafa13a503e81cda573b9cbb230
#
_entry.id   e4c8bbafa13a503e81cda573b9cbb230
#
_cell.length_a   1.000
_cell.length_b   1.000
_cell.length_c   1.000
_cell.angle_alpha   90.00
_cell.angle_beta   90.00
_cell.angle_gamma   90.00
#
_symmetry.space_group_name_H-M   'P 1'
#
loop_
_entity.id
_entity.type
_entity.pdbx_description
1 polymer ?
#
loop_
_entity_poly.entity_id
_entity_poly.type
_entity_poly.pdbx_seq_one_letter_code
_entity_poly.pdbx_strand_id
1 'polypeptide(L)'
;MMAEHTQITAESQIVLQCVGLCKCYNGVVQASDHINFSLRRGEIHAFLGENGAGKSTLMKMLYGIEQPDEGQLFLFGESVVLKTPADAIAHGIGMVHQELMLIPHLTVAENITLGQEVKTRSGRLKKQEASHSIRELAAAYGLDVDPDTLVDKLTIGQRQRVEIVKLLYRKADILIFDEPTALLTPQESDALFDVLRRLRELGKSIIFITHKLREVYQLADRMTVIRQGRIIGTTTPQETAMEELTQMMVGKAVSAGRRHPHPIGPENVLQVKELCVQSRGGAAVQDVTFSIHSGEVLGVAGIEGNGQTPLAQSILGLCRTSSGSILLDGQEISRRTTKQIRDAGVGSIPDDRQGMGLILSMRLFENILLNAYDEKPYAKNALLEDWTAARRDARAKISDYSIAATSESVVVGTLSGGNQQKIVVARELDRGCRLLIAAQPTRGVDIASADYIQNRILTAAEHGCAVLLISSDLDELIKVSDRIMVLFRGRIMGCVDADDATREALGRMMLGEAQ
;
A
#
# COMPACT_ATOMS: atom_id res chain seq x y z
N MET A 1 -22.85 -43.28 23.20
CA MET A 1 -23.24 -42.05 23.89
C MET A 1 -22.05 -41.09 24.15
N MET A 2 -20.91 -41.26 23.48
CA MET A 2 -19.74 -40.33 23.58
C MET A 2 -19.37 -39.62 22.25
N ALA A 3 -20.01 -39.95 21.13
CA ALA A 3 -19.71 -39.36 19.83
C ALA A 3 -20.58 -38.14 19.49
N GLU A 4 -21.73 -37.96 20.14
CA GLU A 4 -22.62 -36.80 19.87
C GLU A 4 -22.22 -35.51 20.60
N HIS A 5 -21.47 -35.61 21.71
CA HIS A 5 -21.02 -34.42 22.46
C HIS A 5 -19.89 -33.65 21.81
N THR A 6 -19.12 -34.25 20.87
CA THR A 6 -17.98 -33.60 20.22
C THR A 6 -18.38 -32.80 18.99
N GLN A 7 -19.49 -33.11 18.33
CA GLN A 7 -19.99 -32.34 17.17
C GLN A 7 -20.73 -31.05 17.58
N ILE A 8 -21.46 -31.05 18.70
CA ILE A 8 -22.19 -29.87 19.20
C ILE A 8 -21.25 -28.73 19.62
N THR A 9 -20.01 -29.05 20.04
CA THR A 9 -19.02 -28.03 20.45
C THR A 9 -18.32 -27.31 19.29
N ALA A 10 -18.29 -27.87 18.08
CA ALA A 10 -17.62 -27.24 16.93
C ALA A 10 -18.53 -26.24 16.17
N GLU A 11 -19.83 -26.55 16.04
CA GLU A 11 -20.78 -25.64 15.38
C GLU A 11 -21.16 -24.42 16.25
N SER A 12 -21.17 -24.56 17.56
CA SER A 12 -21.44 -23.46 18.50
C SER A 12 -20.32 -22.38 18.54
N GLN A 13 -19.22 -22.57 17.82
CA GLN A 13 -18.10 -21.63 17.75
C GLN A 13 -18.11 -20.71 16.51
N ILE A 14 -18.92 -20.98 15.50
CA ILE A 14 -18.99 -20.15 14.28
C ILE A 14 -19.82 -18.89 14.55
N VAL A 15 -19.18 -17.71 14.38
CA VAL A 15 -19.82 -16.41 14.57
C VAL A 15 -20.26 -15.77 13.25
N LEU A 16 -19.60 -16.12 12.13
CA LEU A 16 -19.94 -15.66 10.79
C LEU A 16 -19.70 -16.80 9.80
N GLN A 17 -20.67 -17.02 8.90
CA GLN A 17 -20.56 -18.00 7.82
C GLN A 17 -21.11 -17.43 6.52
N CYS A 18 -20.37 -17.62 5.44
CA CYS A 18 -20.80 -17.35 4.06
C CYS A 18 -21.00 -18.68 3.34
N VAL A 19 -22.10 -18.80 2.61
CA VAL A 19 -22.40 -19.98 1.80
C VAL A 19 -22.73 -19.55 0.37
N GLY A 20 -21.83 -19.89 -0.57
CA GLY A 20 -22.00 -19.65 -1.99
C GLY A 20 -22.11 -18.18 -2.39
N LEU A 21 -21.43 -17.24 -1.69
CA LEU A 21 -21.52 -15.81 -2.01
C LEU A 21 -20.92 -15.52 -3.39
N CYS A 22 -21.74 -14.91 -4.27
CA CYS A 22 -21.33 -14.45 -5.60
C CYS A 22 -21.48 -12.94 -5.73
N LYS A 23 -20.58 -12.31 -6.51
CA LYS A 23 -20.69 -10.93 -6.95
C LYS A 23 -20.07 -10.72 -8.32
N CYS A 24 -20.88 -10.21 -9.25
CA CYS A 24 -20.45 -9.88 -10.60
C CYS A 24 -20.74 -8.40 -10.89
N TYR A 25 -19.72 -7.62 -11.28
CA TYR A 25 -19.89 -6.23 -11.67
C TYR A 25 -20.11 -6.11 -13.18
N ASN A 26 -21.18 -5.42 -13.56
CA ASN A 26 -21.56 -5.11 -14.96
C ASN A 26 -21.67 -6.35 -15.85
N GLY A 27 -21.92 -7.54 -15.30
CA GLY A 27 -22.01 -8.79 -16.03
C GLY A 27 -20.69 -9.30 -16.65
N VAL A 28 -19.54 -8.68 -16.31
CA VAL A 28 -18.23 -8.97 -16.92
C VAL A 28 -17.19 -9.36 -15.88
N VAL A 29 -17.14 -8.69 -14.74
CA VAL A 29 -16.10 -8.91 -13.72
C VAL A 29 -16.65 -9.74 -12.58
N GLN A 30 -16.31 -11.03 -12.54
CA GLN A 30 -16.65 -11.93 -11.43
C GLN A 30 -15.70 -11.65 -10.26
N ALA A 31 -16.14 -10.80 -9.33
CA ALA A 31 -15.34 -10.39 -8.18
C ALA A 31 -15.39 -11.38 -7.00
N SER A 32 -16.47 -12.16 -6.89
CA SER A 32 -16.63 -13.28 -5.95
C SER A 32 -17.43 -14.39 -6.62
N ASP A 33 -16.93 -15.62 -6.54
CA ASP A 33 -17.51 -16.78 -7.21
C ASP A 33 -17.65 -17.95 -6.22
N HIS A 34 -18.88 -18.17 -5.74
CA HIS A 34 -19.26 -19.23 -4.79
C HIS A 34 -18.36 -19.29 -3.55
N ILE A 35 -18.14 -18.13 -2.91
CA ILE A 35 -17.31 -18.04 -1.70
C ILE A 35 -18.00 -18.76 -0.54
N ASN A 36 -17.28 -19.75 0.04
CA ASN A 36 -17.68 -20.45 1.26
C ASN A 36 -16.63 -20.19 2.33
N PHE A 37 -17.02 -19.56 3.42
CA PHE A 37 -16.12 -19.13 4.48
C PHE A 37 -16.79 -19.22 5.84
N SER A 38 -16.01 -19.50 6.90
CA SER A 38 -16.49 -19.45 8.29
C SER A 38 -15.45 -18.84 9.21
N LEU A 39 -15.89 -17.94 10.09
CA LEU A 39 -15.13 -17.33 11.17
C LEU A 39 -15.55 -17.93 12.50
N ARG A 40 -14.59 -18.36 13.31
CA ARG A 40 -14.83 -18.89 14.65
C ARG A 40 -14.77 -17.78 15.71
N ARG A 41 -15.38 -18.04 16.86
CA ARG A 41 -15.31 -17.10 17.97
C ARG A 41 -13.89 -16.99 18.52
N GLY A 42 -13.41 -15.74 18.72
CA GLY A 42 -12.07 -15.51 19.24
C GLY A 42 -10.94 -15.94 18.29
N GLU A 43 -11.21 -15.97 17.00
CA GLU A 43 -10.25 -16.29 15.93
C GLU A 43 -9.76 -15.01 15.25
N ILE A 44 -8.46 -14.95 14.94
CA ILE A 44 -7.90 -14.03 13.97
C ILE A 44 -7.75 -14.77 12.66
N HIS A 45 -8.62 -14.49 11.70
CA HIS A 45 -8.62 -15.11 10.39
C HIS A 45 -8.07 -14.16 9.33
N ALA A 46 -6.97 -14.53 8.67
CA ALA A 46 -6.38 -13.72 7.63
C ALA A 46 -6.94 -14.07 6.24
N PHE A 47 -7.29 -13.04 5.46
CA PHE A 47 -7.56 -13.17 4.03
C PHE A 47 -6.37 -12.68 3.22
N LEU A 48 -5.86 -13.56 2.38
CA LEU A 48 -4.72 -13.33 1.50
C LEU A 48 -5.14 -13.38 0.03
N GLY A 49 -4.44 -12.65 -0.80
CA GLY A 49 -4.62 -12.66 -2.25
C GLY A 49 -4.06 -11.39 -2.87
N GLU A 50 -3.86 -11.42 -4.18
CA GLU A 50 -3.39 -10.26 -4.94
C GLU A 50 -4.44 -9.13 -4.97
N ASN A 51 -4.02 -7.93 -5.38
CA ASN A 51 -4.95 -6.83 -5.64
C ASN A 51 -5.91 -7.21 -6.77
N GLY A 52 -7.20 -6.99 -6.57
CA GLY A 52 -8.23 -7.43 -7.50
C GLY A 52 -8.67 -8.90 -7.35
N ALA A 53 -8.13 -9.65 -6.38
CA ALA A 53 -8.52 -11.03 -6.12
C ALA A 53 -9.97 -11.20 -5.59
N GLY A 54 -10.65 -10.10 -5.21
CA GLY A 54 -12.02 -10.13 -4.68
C GLY A 54 -12.12 -9.92 -3.16
N LYS A 55 -11.00 -9.74 -2.44
CA LYS A 55 -10.98 -9.56 -0.96
C LYS A 55 -11.86 -8.41 -0.50
N SER A 56 -11.61 -7.20 -1.00
CA SER A 56 -12.38 -6.00 -0.60
C SER A 56 -13.84 -6.09 -1.02
N THR A 57 -14.17 -6.78 -2.12
CA THR A 57 -15.56 -7.04 -2.51
C THR A 57 -16.26 -7.94 -1.49
N LEU A 58 -15.59 -9.02 -1.06
CA LEU A 58 -16.11 -9.89 -0.01
C LEU A 58 -16.38 -9.08 1.28
N MET A 59 -15.42 -8.24 1.70
CA MET A 59 -15.59 -7.42 2.91
C MET A 59 -16.72 -6.40 2.76
N LYS A 60 -16.88 -5.78 1.59
CA LYS A 60 -18.00 -4.88 1.31
C LYS A 60 -19.34 -5.60 1.42
N MET A 61 -19.43 -6.87 1.00
CA MET A 61 -20.64 -7.69 1.20
C MET A 61 -20.85 -8.01 2.69
N LEU A 62 -19.82 -8.38 3.43
CA LEU A 62 -19.91 -8.66 4.88
C LEU A 62 -20.26 -7.43 5.72
N TYR A 63 -19.95 -6.24 5.22
CA TYR A 63 -20.24 -4.97 5.90
C TYR A 63 -21.49 -4.26 5.36
N GLY A 64 -22.19 -4.87 4.37
CA GLY A 64 -23.45 -4.32 3.83
C GLY A 64 -23.28 -3.11 2.90
N ILE A 65 -22.06 -2.82 2.41
CA ILE A 65 -21.80 -1.79 1.38
C ILE A 65 -22.27 -2.30 0.01
N GLU A 66 -22.01 -3.57 -0.27
CA GLU A 66 -22.42 -4.26 -1.50
C GLU A 66 -23.36 -5.40 -1.16
N GLN A 67 -24.32 -5.69 -2.06
CA GLN A 67 -25.18 -6.85 -1.92
C GLN A 67 -24.62 -8.02 -2.74
N PRO A 68 -24.58 -9.25 -2.20
CA PRO A 68 -24.30 -10.42 -3.00
C PRO A 68 -25.40 -10.61 -4.06
N ASP A 69 -25.01 -11.11 -5.23
CA ASP A 69 -25.96 -11.46 -6.29
C ASP A 69 -26.59 -12.83 -6.00
N GLU A 70 -25.80 -13.74 -5.36
CA GLU A 70 -26.22 -15.06 -4.92
C GLU A 70 -25.56 -15.45 -3.60
N GLY A 71 -26.11 -16.47 -2.92
CA GLY A 71 -25.57 -17.01 -1.68
C GLY A 71 -26.25 -16.47 -0.44
N GLN A 72 -25.77 -16.90 0.73
CA GLN A 72 -26.35 -16.57 2.04
C GLN A 72 -25.27 -16.24 3.05
N LEU A 73 -25.61 -15.32 3.96
CA LEU A 73 -24.80 -14.93 5.11
C LEU A 73 -25.49 -15.35 6.40
N PHE A 74 -24.72 -15.95 7.31
CA PHE A 74 -25.21 -16.34 8.63
C PHE A 74 -24.35 -15.65 9.70
N LEU A 75 -25.00 -15.10 10.72
CA LEU A 75 -24.37 -14.56 11.92
C LEU A 75 -24.90 -15.31 13.13
N PHE A 76 -23.98 -15.86 13.92
CA PHE A 76 -24.32 -16.69 15.10
C PHE A 76 -25.34 -17.80 14.81
N GLY A 77 -25.29 -18.36 13.59
CA GLY A 77 -26.20 -19.42 13.12
C GLY A 77 -27.53 -18.95 12.52
N GLU A 78 -27.84 -17.66 12.56
CA GLU A 78 -29.03 -17.06 11.98
C GLU A 78 -28.78 -16.48 10.60
N SER A 79 -29.62 -16.74 9.63
CA SER A 79 -29.52 -16.15 8.28
C SER A 79 -29.83 -14.65 8.33
N VAL A 80 -28.96 -13.83 7.79
CA VAL A 80 -29.09 -12.36 7.81
C VAL A 80 -28.92 -11.76 6.41
N VAL A 81 -29.57 -10.62 6.19
CA VAL A 81 -29.40 -9.80 5.00
C VAL A 81 -28.94 -8.41 5.44
N LEU A 82 -27.70 -8.07 5.15
CA LEU A 82 -27.09 -6.79 5.51
C LEU A 82 -27.23 -5.82 4.32
N LYS A 83 -28.27 -4.99 4.31
CA LYS A 83 -28.55 -4.05 3.20
C LYS A 83 -27.70 -2.78 3.28
N THR A 84 -27.25 -2.43 4.47
CA THR A 84 -26.48 -1.21 4.75
C THR A 84 -25.41 -1.46 5.80
N PRO A 85 -24.37 -0.62 5.90
CA PRO A 85 -23.42 -0.68 7.01
C PRO A 85 -24.08 -0.52 8.40
N ALA A 86 -25.21 0.18 8.48
CA ALA A 86 -25.97 0.30 9.73
C ALA A 86 -26.53 -1.06 10.19
N ASP A 87 -26.96 -1.91 9.26
CA ASP A 87 -27.39 -3.28 9.58
C ASP A 87 -26.23 -4.11 10.11
N ALA A 88 -25.04 -4.02 9.47
CA ALA A 88 -23.84 -4.73 9.93
C ALA A 88 -23.45 -4.31 11.35
N ILE A 89 -23.44 -2.99 11.62
CA ILE A 89 -23.16 -2.45 12.96
C ILE A 89 -24.20 -2.94 13.99
N ALA A 90 -25.48 -2.97 13.63
CA ALA A 90 -26.54 -3.46 14.52
C ALA A 90 -26.37 -4.95 14.87
N HIS A 91 -25.76 -5.73 13.98
CA HIS A 91 -25.43 -7.15 14.20
C HIS A 91 -24.03 -7.37 14.80
N GLY A 92 -23.36 -6.30 15.25
CA GLY A 92 -22.05 -6.38 15.92
C GLY A 92 -20.86 -6.56 14.99
N ILE A 93 -20.98 -6.22 13.71
CA ILE A 93 -19.85 -6.19 12.77
C ILE A 93 -19.31 -4.77 12.67
N GLY A 94 -18.00 -4.59 12.85
CA GLY A 94 -17.30 -3.33 12.67
C GLY A 94 -16.16 -3.47 11.65
N MET A 95 -15.88 -2.40 10.89
CA MET A 95 -14.82 -2.40 9.89
C MET A 95 -13.91 -1.17 10.03
N VAL A 96 -12.61 -1.42 10.07
CA VAL A 96 -11.56 -0.41 9.86
C VAL A 96 -11.16 -0.48 8.39
N HIS A 97 -11.41 0.60 7.68
CA HIS A 97 -11.10 0.72 6.25
C HIS A 97 -9.61 1.02 6.03
N GLN A 98 -9.12 0.74 4.83
CA GLN A 98 -7.76 1.05 4.40
C GLN A 98 -7.46 2.57 4.52
N GLU A 99 -8.43 3.43 4.14
CA GLU A 99 -8.40 4.85 4.46
C GLU A 99 -9.21 5.10 5.72
N LEU A 100 -8.58 5.74 6.73
CA LEU A 100 -9.22 5.98 8.01
C LEU A 100 -10.37 6.98 7.88
N MET A 101 -11.57 6.57 8.31
CA MET A 101 -12.80 7.35 8.18
C MET A 101 -13.00 8.29 9.38
N LEU A 102 -12.00 9.13 9.66
CA LEU A 102 -12.03 10.12 10.74
C LEU A 102 -12.12 11.54 10.17
N ILE A 103 -12.89 12.41 10.83
CA ILE A 103 -13.03 13.81 10.48
C ILE A 103 -11.91 14.60 11.18
N PRO A 104 -10.96 15.21 10.43
CA PRO A 104 -9.74 15.81 11.00
C PRO A 104 -10.00 16.93 12.02
N HIS A 105 -11.00 17.76 11.78
CA HIS A 105 -11.32 18.93 12.57
C HIS A 105 -12.21 18.65 13.81
N LEU A 106 -12.60 17.42 14.02
CA LEU A 106 -13.31 16.98 15.22
C LEU A 106 -12.34 16.37 16.23
N THR A 107 -12.71 16.43 17.51
CA THR A 107 -12.00 15.70 18.55
C THR A 107 -12.18 14.19 18.41
N VAL A 108 -11.34 13.43 19.07
CA VAL A 108 -11.45 11.97 19.15
C VAL A 108 -12.83 11.56 19.68
N ALA A 109 -13.30 12.18 20.77
CA ALA A 109 -14.60 11.88 21.34
C ALA A 109 -15.75 12.19 20.36
N GLU A 110 -15.69 13.30 19.64
CA GLU A 110 -16.69 13.65 18.65
C GLU A 110 -16.71 12.66 17.47
N ASN A 111 -15.53 12.20 17.01
CA ASN A 111 -15.44 11.16 15.97
C ASN A 111 -16.00 9.81 16.42
N ILE A 112 -15.71 9.37 17.64
CA ILE A 112 -16.17 8.09 18.17
C ILE A 112 -17.68 8.08 18.35
N THR A 113 -18.23 9.16 18.91
CA THR A 113 -19.66 9.25 19.26
C THR A 113 -20.55 9.69 18.09
N LEU A 114 -19.98 10.04 16.95
CA LEU A 114 -20.71 10.52 15.78
C LEU A 114 -21.82 9.52 15.36
N GLY A 115 -23.08 10.02 15.36
CA GLY A 115 -24.27 9.22 15.08
C GLY A 115 -24.81 8.41 16.28
N GLN A 116 -24.11 8.41 17.42
CA GLN A 116 -24.54 7.81 18.70
C GLN A 116 -24.19 8.74 19.88
N GLU A 117 -24.42 10.04 19.69
CA GLU A 117 -24.06 11.05 20.67
C GLU A 117 -24.86 10.88 21.97
N VAL A 118 -24.17 10.99 23.11
CA VAL A 118 -24.80 11.03 24.43
C VAL A 118 -25.48 12.38 24.64
N LYS A 119 -26.81 12.37 24.73
CA LYS A 119 -27.64 13.59 24.83
C LYS A 119 -28.43 13.64 26.14
N THR A 120 -28.67 14.85 26.65
CA THR A 120 -29.66 15.10 27.70
C THR A 120 -31.07 14.93 27.14
N ARG A 121 -32.08 14.88 28.01
CA ARG A 121 -33.50 14.90 27.59
C ARG A 121 -33.87 16.13 26.76
N SER A 122 -33.13 17.24 26.92
CA SER A 122 -33.29 18.48 26.14
C SER A 122 -32.50 18.49 24.83
N GLY A 123 -31.82 17.39 24.44
CA GLY A 123 -31.05 17.28 23.20
C GLY A 123 -29.63 17.84 23.27
N ARG A 124 -29.16 18.34 24.42
CA ARG A 124 -27.81 18.89 24.59
C ARG A 124 -26.78 17.77 24.69
N LEU A 125 -25.65 17.89 23.98
CA LEU A 125 -24.56 16.91 24.02
C LEU A 125 -23.87 16.90 25.40
N LYS A 126 -23.64 15.70 25.93
CA LYS A 126 -22.94 15.44 27.20
C LYS A 126 -21.46 15.10 26.91
N LYS A 127 -20.68 16.08 26.46
CA LYS A 127 -19.29 15.85 26.00
C LYS A 127 -18.40 15.22 27.09
N GLN A 128 -18.47 15.69 28.34
CA GLN A 128 -17.65 15.15 29.44
C GLN A 128 -17.97 13.69 29.77
N GLU A 129 -19.27 13.30 29.75
CA GLU A 129 -19.70 11.93 29.98
C GLU A 129 -19.19 11.01 28.85
N ALA A 130 -19.25 11.47 27.59
CA ALA A 130 -18.72 10.77 26.45
C ALA A 130 -17.19 10.57 26.54
N SER A 131 -16.42 11.66 26.85
CA SER A 131 -14.97 11.58 27.02
C SER A 131 -14.57 10.63 28.15
N HIS A 132 -15.31 10.62 29.27
CA HIS A 132 -15.07 9.70 30.38
C HIS A 132 -15.28 8.25 29.98
N SER A 133 -16.42 7.94 29.37
CA SER A 133 -16.75 6.58 28.90
C SER A 133 -15.75 6.06 27.88
N ILE A 134 -15.25 6.93 26.97
CA ILE A 134 -14.23 6.57 25.98
C ILE A 134 -12.89 6.26 26.64
N ARG A 135 -12.47 7.05 27.68
CA ARG A 135 -11.22 6.75 28.41
C ARG A 135 -11.30 5.41 29.14
N GLU A 136 -12.43 5.13 29.81
CA GLU A 136 -12.64 3.85 30.50
C GLU A 136 -12.61 2.68 29.50
N LEU A 137 -13.30 2.82 28.38
CA LEU A 137 -13.33 1.80 27.32
C LEU A 137 -11.93 1.57 26.75
N ALA A 138 -11.22 2.63 26.37
CA ALA A 138 -9.87 2.54 25.83
C ALA A 138 -8.90 1.86 26.81
N ALA A 139 -8.95 2.24 28.10
CA ALA A 139 -8.14 1.64 29.16
C ALA A 139 -8.43 0.14 29.34
N ALA A 140 -9.70 -0.28 29.28
CA ALA A 140 -10.10 -1.69 29.40
C ALA A 140 -9.45 -2.58 28.31
N TYR A 141 -9.27 -2.02 27.12
CA TYR A 141 -8.64 -2.72 25.98
C TYR A 141 -7.14 -2.38 25.83
N GLY A 142 -6.55 -1.58 26.75
CA GLY A 142 -5.14 -1.19 26.71
C GLY A 142 -4.78 -0.27 25.54
N LEU A 143 -5.75 0.51 25.07
CA LEU A 143 -5.58 1.49 24.01
C LEU A 143 -5.33 2.86 24.64
N ASP A 144 -4.20 3.47 24.28
CA ASP A 144 -3.88 4.84 24.70
C ASP A 144 -4.51 5.82 23.71
N VAL A 145 -5.61 6.47 24.14
CA VAL A 145 -6.39 7.42 23.34
C VAL A 145 -6.86 8.57 24.23
N ASP A 146 -6.50 9.80 23.86
CA ASP A 146 -7.02 11.00 24.52
C ASP A 146 -8.27 11.54 23.78
N PRO A 147 -9.47 11.45 24.40
CA PRO A 147 -10.72 11.87 23.77
C PRO A 147 -10.81 13.34 23.39
N ASP A 148 -10.05 14.21 24.03
CA ASP A 148 -10.16 15.66 23.88
C ASP A 148 -9.20 16.23 22.82
N THR A 149 -8.28 15.40 22.29
CA THR A 149 -7.35 15.79 21.23
C THR A 149 -8.05 15.84 19.86
N LEU A 150 -7.69 16.82 19.02
CA LEU A 150 -8.13 16.92 17.61
C LEU A 150 -7.46 15.82 16.78
N VAL A 151 -8.23 15.21 15.87
CA VAL A 151 -7.73 14.10 15.04
C VAL A 151 -6.62 14.54 14.07
N ASP A 152 -6.60 15.77 13.60
CA ASP A 152 -5.55 16.31 12.73
C ASP A 152 -4.15 16.33 13.39
N LYS A 153 -4.09 16.37 14.72
CA LYS A 153 -2.83 16.34 15.50
C LYS A 153 -2.29 14.93 15.76
N LEU A 154 -3.06 13.90 15.45
CA LEU A 154 -2.71 12.53 15.72
C LEU A 154 -1.83 11.94 14.60
N THR A 155 -0.86 11.10 14.99
CA THR A 155 -0.14 10.22 14.05
C THR A 155 -1.07 9.19 13.43
N ILE A 156 -0.65 8.54 12.35
CA ILE A 156 -1.45 7.52 11.67
C ILE A 156 -1.77 6.36 12.61
N GLY A 157 -0.78 5.87 13.38
CA GLY A 157 -0.99 4.82 14.36
C GLY A 157 -1.95 5.20 15.49
N GLN A 158 -1.94 6.48 15.93
CA GLN A 158 -2.92 6.98 16.91
C GLN A 158 -4.33 7.06 16.30
N ARG A 159 -4.48 7.55 15.08
CA ARG A 159 -5.78 7.57 14.36
C ARG A 159 -6.36 6.17 14.21
N GLN A 160 -5.53 5.18 13.96
CA GLN A 160 -5.97 3.79 13.86
C GLN A 160 -6.50 3.26 15.19
N ARG A 161 -5.84 3.60 16.33
CA ARG A 161 -6.38 3.26 17.66
C ARG A 161 -7.74 3.92 17.91
N VAL A 162 -7.95 5.14 17.43
CA VAL A 162 -9.24 5.83 17.50
C VAL A 162 -10.32 5.07 16.72
N GLU A 163 -10.02 4.58 15.51
CA GLU A 163 -10.95 3.74 14.74
C GLU A 163 -11.32 2.44 15.49
N ILE A 164 -10.33 1.80 16.12
CA ILE A 164 -10.59 0.59 16.93
C ILE A 164 -11.50 0.91 18.11
N VAL A 165 -11.21 1.99 18.88
CA VAL A 165 -12.05 2.41 20.00
C VAL A 165 -13.47 2.75 19.55
N LYS A 166 -13.62 3.38 18.37
CA LYS A 166 -14.92 3.68 17.76
C LYS A 166 -15.73 2.40 17.48
N LEU A 167 -15.10 1.32 16.98
CA LEU A 167 -15.78 0.03 16.81
C LEU A 167 -16.18 -0.61 18.14
N LEU A 168 -15.29 -0.54 19.14
CA LEU A 168 -15.56 -1.07 20.48
C LEU A 168 -16.68 -0.29 21.19
N TYR A 169 -16.72 1.03 21.02
CA TYR A 169 -17.80 1.89 21.53
C TYR A 169 -19.16 1.50 20.95
N ARG A 170 -19.17 1.07 19.68
CA ARG A 170 -20.35 0.53 18.97
C ARG A 170 -20.64 -0.93 19.30
N LYS A 171 -19.91 -1.53 20.26
CA LYS A 171 -20.07 -2.92 20.73
C LYS A 171 -19.87 -3.97 19.64
N ALA A 172 -18.99 -3.73 18.68
CA ALA A 172 -18.65 -4.72 17.66
C ALA A 172 -18.01 -5.97 18.29
N ASP A 173 -18.46 -7.15 17.87
CA ASP A 173 -17.93 -8.46 18.26
C ASP A 173 -17.11 -9.11 17.14
N ILE A 174 -17.42 -8.76 15.89
CA ILE A 174 -16.67 -9.16 14.69
C ILE A 174 -16.01 -7.89 14.14
N LEU A 175 -14.67 -7.91 14.05
CA LEU A 175 -13.87 -6.78 13.62
C LEU A 175 -13.18 -7.10 12.28
N ILE A 176 -13.40 -6.28 11.28
CA ILE A 176 -12.78 -6.41 9.95
C ILE A 176 -11.71 -5.33 9.82
N PHE A 177 -10.49 -5.71 9.46
CA PHE A 177 -9.36 -4.82 9.19
C PHE A 177 -8.90 -4.98 7.74
N ASP A 178 -9.06 -3.93 6.93
CA ASP A 178 -8.66 -3.93 5.52
C ASP A 178 -7.30 -3.23 5.36
N GLU A 179 -6.24 -4.01 5.16
CA GLU A 179 -4.83 -3.58 5.01
C GLU A 179 -4.37 -2.57 6.08
N PRO A 180 -4.55 -2.85 7.38
CA PRO A 180 -4.38 -1.84 8.42
C PRO A 180 -2.91 -1.41 8.64
N THR A 181 -1.95 -2.13 8.10
CA THR A 181 -0.50 -1.86 8.24
C THR A 181 0.10 -1.15 7.03
N ALA A 182 -0.70 -0.78 6.03
CA ALA A 182 -0.21 -0.21 4.77
C ALA A 182 0.58 1.10 4.94
N LEU A 183 0.27 1.88 5.98
CA LEU A 183 0.87 3.19 6.27
C LEU A 183 1.65 3.22 7.60
N LEU A 184 1.82 2.07 8.26
CA LEU A 184 2.49 1.97 9.55
C LEU A 184 3.96 1.60 9.40
N THR A 185 4.76 2.08 10.34
CA THR A 185 6.13 1.58 10.54
C THR A 185 6.11 0.14 11.06
N PRO A 186 7.22 -0.61 10.95
CA PRO A 186 7.31 -1.95 11.55
C PRO A 186 6.94 -1.97 13.04
N GLN A 187 7.42 -1.01 13.82
CA GLN A 187 7.14 -0.90 15.27
C GLN A 187 5.67 -0.58 15.56
N GLU A 188 5.05 0.31 14.75
CA GLU A 188 3.61 0.58 14.87
C GLU A 188 2.77 -0.63 14.46
N SER A 189 3.23 -1.42 13.48
CA SER A 189 2.58 -2.67 13.06
C SER A 189 2.63 -3.72 14.18
N ASP A 190 3.79 -3.90 14.84
CA ASP A 190 3.94 -4.79 15.98
C ASP A 190 3.03 -4.37 17.14
N ALA A 191 2.98 -3.07 17.45
CA ALA A 191 2.08 -2.53 18.47
C ALA A 191 0.59 -2.76 18.12
N LEU A 192 0.22 -2.65 16.84
CA LEU A 192 -1.13 -3.01 16.37
C LEU A 192 -1.41 -4.51 16.57
N PHE A 193 -0.47 -5.38 16.24
CA PHE A 193 -0.64 -6.84 16.41
C PHE A 193 -0.86 -7.22 17.87
N ASP A 194 -0.16 -6.56 18.80
CA ASP A 194 -0.40 -6.76 20.23
C ASP A 194 -1.82 -6.36 20.65
N VAL A 195 -2.33 -5.25 20.09
CA VAL A 195 -3.73 -4.84 20.29
C VAL A 195 -4.69 -5.89 19.74
N LEU A 196 -4.47 -6.39 18.51
CA LEU A 196 -5.34 -7.39 17.89
C LEU A 196 -5.34 -8.72 18.67
N ARG A 197 -4.17 -9.19 19.15
CA ARG A 197 -4.06 -10.37 20.01
C ARG A 197 -4.87 -10.19 21.30
N ARG A 198 -4.75 -9.01 21.94
CA ARG A 198 -5.51 -8.69 23.15
C ARG A 198 -7.02 -8.66 22.91
N LEU A 199 -7.47 -8.09 21.79
CA LEU A 199 -8.88 -8.09 21.40
C LEU A 199 -9.40 -9.52 21.22
N ARG A 200 -8.63 -10.40 20.58
CA ARG A 200 -8.94 -11.83 20.44
C ARG A 200 -9.07 -12.51 21.82
N GLU A 201 -8.12 -12.28 22.73
CA GLU A 201 -8.13 -12.84 24.09
C GLU A 201 -9.36 -12.38 24.89
N LEU A 202 -9.87 -11.17 24.60
CA LEU A 202 -11.11 -10.64 25.17
C LEU A 202 -12.36 -11.11 24.41
N GLY A 203 -12.22 -12.13 23.53
CA GLY A 203 -13.33 -12.81 22.85
C GLY A 203 -13.83 -12.16 21.58
N LYS A 204 -13.14 -11.15 21.04
CA LYS A 204 -13.45 -10.57 19.72
C LYS A 204 -12.96 -11.49 18.61
N SER A 205 -13.75 -11.60 17.54
CA SER A 205 -13.38 -12.35 16.32
C SER A 205 -12.93 -11.38 15.26
N ILE A 206 -11.81 -11.66 14.58
CA ILE A 206 -11.12 -10.69 13.74
C ILE A 206 -10.93 -11.27 12.34
N ILE A 207 -11.32 -10.50 11.33
CA ILE A 207 -10.94 -10.71 9.94
C ILE A 207 -9.85 -9.70 9.61
N PHE A 208 -8.69 -10.18 9.17
CA PHE A 208 -7.52 -9.39 8.86
C PHE A 208 -7.13 -9.57 7.39
N ILE A 209 -7.20 -8.50 6.60
CA ILE A 209 -6.87 -8.54 5.18
C ILE A 209 -5.49 -7.95 4.99
N THR A 210 -4.62 -8.68 4.33
CA THR A 210 -3.29 -8.21 3.95
C THR A 210 -2.78 -8.96 2.72
N HIS A 211 -1.82 -8.36 2.03
CA HIS A 211 -1.02 -9.04 1.02
C HIS A 211 0.40 -9.35 1.53
N LYS A 212 0.74 -8.93 2.76
CA LYS A 212 2.05 -9.13 3.39
C LYS A 212 2.07 -10.45 4.15
N LEU A 213 2.73 -11.45 3.60
CA LEU A 213 2.78 -12.81 4.14
C LEU A 213 3.29 -12.86 5.58
N ARG A 214 4.34 -12.10 5.91
CA ARG A 214 4.91 -12.09 7.26
C ARG A 214 3.92 -11.71 8.35
N GLU A 215 3.04 -10.75 8.07
CA GLU A 215 2.01 -10.30 9.02
C GLU A 215 1.06 -11.44 9.38
N VAL A 216 0.74 -12.27 8.39
CA VAL A 216 -0.15 -13.41 8.57
C VAL A 216 0.48 -14.47 9.46
N TYR A 217 1.77 -14.79 9.24
CA TYR A 217 2.51 -15.74 10.08
C TYR A 217 2.69 -15.25 11.52
N GLN A 218 2.71 -13.94 11.74
CA GLN A 218 2.83 -13.35 13.08
C GLN A 218 1.51 -13.31 13.84
N LEU A 219 0.38 -13.18 13.13
CA LEU A 219 -0.89 -12.78 13.75
C LEU A 219 -2.01 -13.81 13.60
N ALA A 220 -2.13 -14.49 12.46
CA ALA A 220 -3.30 -15.28 12.12
C ALA A 220 -3.34 -16.66 12.80
N ASP A 221 -4.51 -17.06 13.27
CA ASP A 221 -4.79 -18.43 13.68
C ASP A 221 -5.07 -19.33 12.47
N ARG A 222 -5.83 -18.81 11.49
CA ARG A 222 -6.10 -19.44 10.19
C ARG A 222 -5.99 -18.41 9.08
N MET A 223 -5.75 -18.89 7.88
CA MET A 223 -5.63 -18.04 6.69
C MET A 223 -6.34 -18.66 5.49
N THR A 224 -7.01 -17.82 4.71
CA THR A 224 -7.70 -18.19 3.48
C THR A 224 -7.12 -17.41 2.31
N VAL A 225 -6.72 -18.12 1.26
CA VAL A 225 -6.21 -17.50 0.02
C VAL A 225 -7.36 -17.34 -0.97
N ILE A 226 -7.54 -16.09 -1.45
CA ILE A 226 -8.49 -15.78 -2.54
C ILE A 226 -7.68 -15.41 -3.78
N ARG A 227 -8.08 -15.98 -4.91
CA ARG A 227 -7.53 -15.66 -6.23
C ARG A 227 -8.63 -15.67 -7.27
N GLN A 228 -8.72 -14.60 -8.09
CA GLN A 228 -9.72 -14.44 -9.15
C GLN A 228 -11.16 -14.70 -8.67
N GLY A 229 -11.51 -14.15 -7.51
CA GLY A 229 -12.85 -14.29 -6.93
C GLY A 229 -13.15 -15.62 -6.27
N ARG A 230 -12.22 -16.57 -6.21
CA ARG A 230 -12.42 -17.91 -5.62
C ARG A 230 -11.51 -18.18 -4.44
N ILE A 231 -11.97 -18.95 -3.47
CA ILE A 231 -11.13 -19.50 -2.42
C ILE A 231 -10.28 -20.64 -3.02
N ILE A 232 -8.95 -20.49 -2.93
CA ILE A 232 -7.99 -21.50 -3.38
C ILE A 232 -7.74 -22.54 -2.27
N GLY A 233 -7.71 -22.09 -1.02
CA GLY A 233 -7.55 -22.97 0.13
C GLY A 233 -7.62 -22.19 1.44
N THR A 234 -7.90 -22.91 2.51
CA THR A 234 -7.83 -22.41 3.89
C THR A 234 -6.87 -23.31 4.67
N THR A 235 -5.92 -22.70 5.38
CA THR A 235 -4.86 -23.41 6.09
C THR A 235 -4.46 -22.64 7.35
N THR A 236 -3.42 -23.12 8.05
CA THR A 236 -2.84 -22.45 9.22
C THR A 236 -1.37 -22.07 8.97
N PRO A 237 -0.82 -21.07 9.68
CA PRO A 237 0.58 -20.71 9.56
C PRO A 237 1.57 -21.85 9.89
N GLN A 238 1.13 -22.83 10.66
CA GLN A 238 1.95 -23.99 11.05
C GLN A 238 1.99 -25.08 9.99
N GLU A 239 0.95 -25.16 9.13
CA GLU A 239 0.79 -26.24 8.15
C GLU A 239 1.34 -25.91 6.78
N THR A 240 1.53 -24.62 6.46
CA THR A 240 1.89 -24.18 5.10
C THR A 240 3.13 -23.31 5.12
N ALA A 241 4.11 -23.62 4.28
CA ALA A 241 5.30 -22.79 4.12
C ALA A 241 4.99 -21.50 3.32
N MET A 242 5.82 -20.46 3.51
CA MET A 242 5.61 -19.15 2.87
C MET A 242 5.65 -19.23 1.33
N GLU A 243 6.50 -20.09 0.80
CA GLU A 243 6.64 -20.33 -0.64
C GLU A 243 5.37 -20.97 -1.23
N GLU A 244 4.78 -21.94 -0.53
CA GLU A 244 3.54 -22.58 -0.93
C GLU A 244 2.37 -21.59 -0.89
N LEU A 245 2.29 -20.79 0.19
CA LEU A 245 1.28 -19.75 0.32
C LEU A 245 1.39 -18.71 -0.81
N THR A 246 2.61 -18.31 -1.17
CA THR A 246 2.88 -17.42 -2.31
C THR A 246 2.40 -18.06 -3.62
N GLN A 247 2.68 -19.35 -3.82
CA GLN A 247 2.22 -20.08 -5.02
C GLN A 247 0.69 -20.15 -5.09
N MET A 248 0.01 -20.36 -3.97
CA MET A 248 -1.46 -20.32 -3.91
C MET A 248 -2.00 -18.96 -4.32
N MET A 249 -1.37 -17.85 -3.87
CA MET A 249 -1.78 -16.49 -4.17
C MET A 249 -1.58 -16.13 -5.64
N VAL A 250 -0.40 -16.40 -6.19
CA VAL A 250 0.02 -15.97 -7.55
C VAL A 250 -0.32 -17.00 -8.61
N GLY A 251 -0.35 -18.30 -8.26
CA GLY A 251 -0.64 -19.41 -9.18
C GLY A 251 0.52 -19.85 -10.06
N LYS A 252 1.69 -19.22 -9.93
CA LYS A 252 2.96 -19.61 -10.55
C LYS A 252 4.05 -19.56 -9.48
N ALA A 253 5.12 -20.34 -9.64
CA ALA A 253 6.29 -20.21 -8.80
C ALA A 253 6.84 -18.77 -8.98
N VAL A 254 6.71 -17.94 -7.95
CA VAL A 254 7.41 -16.66 -7.90
C VAL A 254 8.85 -17.01 -7.55
N SER A 255 9.78 -16.71 -8.45
CA SER A 255 11.19 -16.85 -8.09
C SER A 255 11.46 -15.85 -6.98
N ALA A 256 11.85 -16.35 -5.81
CA ALA A 256 12.46 -15.53 -4.77
C ALA A 256 13.86 -15.09 -5.27
N GLY A 257 13.87 -14.32 -6.37
CA GLY A 257 15.09 -13.80 -6.96
C GLY A 257 15.72 -12.81 -5.98
N ARG A 258 16.76 -13.26 -5.27
CA ARG A 258 17.73 -12.33 -4.69
C ARG A 258 18.37 -11.57 -5.85
N ARG A 259 18.63 -10.28 -5.63
CA ARG A 259 19.49 -9.48 -6.48
C ARG A 259 20.72 -10.32 -6.89
N HIS A 260 20.92 -10.50 -8.19
CA HIS A 260 22.20 -11.00 -8.66
C HIS A 260 23.22 -9.85 -8.57
N PRO A 261 24.41 -10.08 -7.97
CA PRO A 261 25.47 -9.08 -8.00
C PRO A 261 25.72 -8.66 -9.45
N HIS A 262 25.60 -7.38 -9.73
CA HIS A 262 25.92 -6.79 -11.03
C HIS A 262 27.04 -5.75 -10.84
N PRO A 263 27.88 -5.54 -11.86
CA PRO A 263 28.98 -4.60 -11.74
C PRO A 263 28.47 -3.17 -11.62
N ILE A 264 28.81 -2.50 -10.53
CA ILE A 264 28.62 -1.06 -10.37
C ILE A 264 29.78 -0.36 -11.08
N GLY A 265 29.47 0.53 -12.02
CA GLY A 265 30.47 1.30 -12.75
C GLY A 265 31.16 2.34 -11.86
N PRO A 266 32.39 2.76 -12.20
CA PRO A 266 33.11 3.75 -11.40
C PRO A 266 32.58 5.19 -11.57
N GLU A 267 31.68 5.44 -12.52
CA GLU A 267 31.22 6.79 -12.86
C GLU A 267 30.13 7.25 -11.89
N ASN A 268 30.31 8.42 -11.28
CA ASN A 268 29.26 9.08 -10.51
C ASN A 268 28.24 9.70 -11.46
N VAL A 269 27.05 9.10 -11.56
CA VAL A 269 25.94 9.59 -12.39
C VAL A 269 25.19 10.72 -11.69
N LEU A 270 24.82 10.53 -10.42
CA LEU A 270 24.18 11.55 -9.60
C LEU A 270 25.08 11.92 -8.43
N GLN A 271 25.28 13.22 -8.21
CA GLN A 271 25.92 13.75 -7.00
C GLN A 271 25.03 14.84 -6.41
N VAL A 272 24.66 14.67 -5.17
CA VAL A 272 23.92 15.66 -4.37
C VAL A 272 24.86 16.16 -3.27
N LYS A 273 25.03 17.48 -3.14
CA LYS A 273 25.98 18.10 -2.20
C LYS A 273 25.26 19.16 -1.36
N GLU A 274 25.25 18.96 -0.04
CA GLU A 274 24.72 19.90 0.97
C GLU A 274 23.32 20.43 0.62
N LEU A 275 22.48 19.55 0.08
CA LEU A 275 21.17 19.92 -0.45
C LEU A 275 20.21 20.29 0.67
N CYS A 276 19.62 21.49 0.55
CA CYS A 276 18.52 21.93 1.39
C CYS A 276 17.30 22.29 0.54
N VAL A 277 16.11 21.84 0.99
CA VAL A 277 14.83 22.15 0.37
C VAL A 277 13.89 22.68 1.45
N GLN A 278 13.25 23.84 1.19
CA GLN A 278 12.25 24.41 2.09
C GLN A 278 10.83 24.01 1.67
N SER A 279 9.97 23.79 2.67
CA SER A 279 8.52 23.58 2.51
C SER A 279 7.76 24.59 3.38
N ARG A 280 6.44 24.72 3.15
CA ARG A 280 5.58 25.63 3.92
C ARG A 280 5.58 25.41 5.44
N GLY A 281 6.04 24.25 5.91
CA GLY A 281 6.14 23.87 7.33
C GLY A 281 7.55 23.91 7.92
N GLY A 282 8.58 24.39 7.17
CA GLY A 282 9.99 24.37 7.59
C GLY A 282 10.90 23.67 6.57
N ALA A 283 12.11 23.30 6.99
CA ALA A 283 13.06 22.60 6.12
C ALA A 283 12.61 21.15 5.89
N ALA A 284 12.31 20.82 4.64
CA ALA A 284 11.89 19.48 4.23
C ALA A 284 13.08 18.54 3.95
N VAL A 285 14.22 19.10 3.49
CA VAL A 285 15.52 18.43 3.31
C VAL A 285 16.60 19.33 3.88
N GLN A 286 17.52 18.76 4.65
CA GLN A 286 18.54 19.52 5.39
C GLN A 286 19.89 18.86 5.24
N ASP A 287 20.82 19.55 4.55
CA ASP A 287 22.22 19.17 4.43
C ASP A 287 22.44 17.74 3.94
N VAL A 288 21.71 17.36 2.89
CA VAL A 288 21.75 16.00 2.34
C VAL A 288 22.87 15.91 1.30
N THR A 289 23.80 14.97 1.51
CA THR A 289 24.94 14.70 0.62
C THR A 289 25.05 13.21 0.33
N PHE A 290 24.99 12.81 -0.95
CA PHE A 290 25.18 11.43 -1.41
C PHE A 290 25.54 11.39 -2.89
N SER A 291 25.97 10.22 -3.36
CA SER A 291 26.20 9.95 -4.78
C SER A 291 25.65 8.58 -5.18
N ILE A 292 25.32 8.44 -6.47
CA ILE A 292 24.90 7.18 -7.10
C ILE A 292 25.78 6.94 -8.33
N HIS A 293 26.31 5.73 -8.42
CA HIS A 293 27.17 5.31 -9.53
C HIS A 293 26.35 4.70 -10.67
N SER A 294 26.99 4.57 -11.84
CA SER A 294 26.41 3.89 -12.99
C SER A 294 26.07 2.43 -12.63
N GLY A 295 24.82 2.02 -12.85
CA GLY A 295 24.34 0.70 -12.51
C GLY A 295 24.00 0.50 -11.04
N GLU A 296 24.17 1.47 -10.17
CA GLU A 296 23.89 1.35 -8.74
C GLU A 296 22.40 1.65 -8.45
N VAL A 297 21.80 0.83 -7.58
CA VAL A 297 20.48 1.08 -6.99
C VAL A 297 20.67 1.57 -5.55
N LEU A 298 20.49 2.88 -5.31
CA LEU A 298 20.47 3.46 -3.98
C LEU A 298 19.03 3.50 -3.46
N GLY A 299 18.75 2.69 -2.44
CA GLY A 299 17.47 2.70 -1.71
C GLY A 299 17.39 3.88 -0.75
N VAL A 300 16.21 4.46 -0.61
CA VAL A 300 15.91 5.51 0.37
C VAL A 300 14.76 5.04 1.26
N ALA A 301 15.10 4.70 2.49
CA ALA A 301 14.13 4.34 3.54
C ALA A 301 13.71 5.59 4.33
N GLY A 302 12.50 5.57 4.87
CA GLY A 302 11.99 6.61 5.76
C GLY A 302 10.47 6.57 5.86
N ILE A 303 9.95 7.11 6.97
CA ILE A 303 8.51 7.29 7.16
C ILE A 303 8.02 8.40 6.23
N GLU A 304 6.82 8.28 5.68
CA GLU A 304 6.21 9.30 4.84
C GLU A 304 6.24 10.68 5.51
N GLY A 305 6.70 11.69 4.77
CA GLY A 305 6.89 13.05 5.31
C GLY A 305 8.30 13.36 5.85
N ASN A 306 9.23 12.40 5.85
CA ASN A 306 10.61 12.60 6.31
C ASN A 306 11.56 13.20 5.26
N GLY A 307 11.05 13.71 4.13
CA GLY A 307 11.85 14.43 3.14
C GLY A 307 12.09 13.69 1.82
N GLN A 308 11.62 12.46 1.66
CA GLN A 308 11.81 11.65 0.44
C GLN A 308 11.19 12.31 -0.80
N THR A 309 9.91 12.71 -0.73
CA THR A 309 9.21 13.37 -1.84
C THR A 309 9.85 14.70 -2.21
N PRO A 310 10.16 15.64 -1.29
CA PRO A 310 10.92 16.84 -1.62
C PRO A 310 12.31 16.58 -2.22
N LEU A 311 13.01 15.54 -1.77
CA LEU A 311 14.30 15.13 -2.35
C LEU A 311 14.13 14.71 -3.81
N ALA A 312 13.21 13.80 -4.11
CA ALA A 312 12.91 13.38 -5.47
C ALA A 312 12.47 14.55 -6.36
N GLN A 313 11.56 15.39 -5.87
CA GLN A 313 11.06 16.56 -6.60
C GLN A 313 12.14 17.59 -6.89
N SER A 314 13.11 17.78 -5.99
CA SER A 314 14.24 18.70 -6.22
C SER A 314 15.16 18.20 -7.33
N ILE A 315 15.45 16.90 -7.40
CA ILE A 315 16.26 16.30 -8.45
C ILE A 315 15.55 16.40 -9.81
N LEU A 316 14.21 16.27 -9.82
CA LEU A 316 13.37 16.38 -11.02
C LEU A 316 13.10 17.84 -11.44
N GLY A 317 13.56 18.84 -10.66
CA GLY A 317 13.28 20.26 -10.92
C GLY A 317 11.83 20.67 -10.70
N LEU A 318 11.06 19.88 -9.93
CA LEU A 318 9.68 20.16 -9.56
C LEU A 318 9.55 21.09 -8.35
N CYS A 319 10.58 21.17 -7.52
CA CYS A 319 10.69 22.15 -6.44
C CYS A 319 12.07 22.82 -6.45
N ARG A 320 12.14 24.04 -5.89
CA ARG A 320 13.39 24.80 -5.82
C ARG A 320 14.23 24.36 -4.64
N THR A 321 15.54 24.22 -4.87
CA THR A 321 16.54 24.06 -3.81
C THR A 321 16.79 25.40 -3.13
N SER A 322 16.94 25.40 -1.80
CA SER A 322 17.32 26.61 -1.03
C SER A 322 18.84 26.81 -1.01
N SER A 323 19.60 25.72 -0.91
CA SER A 323 21.06 25.69 -1.01
C SER A 323 21.54 24.32 -1.46
N GLY A 324 22.83 24.18 -1.70
CA GLY A 324 23.44 22.96 -2.21
C GLY A 324 23.41 22.86 -3.74
N SER A 325 23.92 21.75 -4.27
CA SER A 325 23.99 21.50 -5.71
C SER A 325 23.63 20.05 -6.05
N ILE A 326 23.05 19.86 -7.24
CA ILE A 326 22.72 18.57 -7.83
C ILE A 326 23.44 18.48 -9.16
N LEU A 327 24.30 17.49 -9.33
CA LEU A 327 25.02 17.24 -10.56
C LEU A 327 24.60 15.91 -11.17
N LEU A 328 24.34 15.92 -12.47
CA LEU A 328 24.12 14.73 -13.30
C LEU A 328 25.28 14.62 -14.30
N ASP A 329 26.00 13.51 -14.29
CA ASP A 329 27.23 13.31 -15.07
C ASP A 329 28.21 14.51 -14.98
N GLY A 330 28.36 15.05 -13.75
CA GLY A 330 29.23 16.22 -13.48
C GLY A 330 28.66 17.58 -13.90
N GLN A 331 27.47 17.62 -14.55
CA GLN A 331 26.81 18.87 -14.96
C GLN A 331 25.76 19.28 -13.93
N GLU A 332 25.81 20.54 -13.50
CA GLU A 332 24.84 21.06 -12.55
C GLU A 332 23.44 21.16 -13.17
N ILE A 333 22.44 20.56 -12.48
CA ILE A 333 21.03 20.53 -12.90
C ILE A 333 20.09 21.26 -11.92
N SER A 334 20.57 21.75 -10.78
CA SER A 334 19.76 22.35 -9.70
C SER A 334 18.84 23.48 -10.13
N ARG A 335 19.17 24.16 -11.25
CA ARG A 335 18.40 25.29 -11.79
C ARG A 335 17.81 25.02 -13.17
N ARG A 336 17.91 23.79 -13.68
CA ARG A 336 17.35 23.40 -14.98
C ARG A 336 15.84 23.21 -14.86
N THR A 337 15.15 23.40 -15.97
CA THR A 337 13.72 23.07 -16.06
C THR A 337 13.53 21.55 -16.07
N THR A 338 12.36 21.07 -15.64
CA THR A 338 11.98 19.65 -15.68
C THR A 338 12.19 19.04 -17.06
N LYS A 339 11.87 19.77 -18.14
CA LYS A 339 12.14 19.32 -19.52
C LYS A 339 13.63 19.11 -19.77
N GLN A 340 14.49 20.07 -19.40
CA GLN A 340 15.95 19.95 -19.58
C GLN A 340 16.56 18.82 -18.78
N ILE A 341 16.01 18.53 -17.58
CA ILE A 341 16.45 17.41 -16.73
C ILE A 341 16.04 16.08 -17.38
N ARG A 342 14.80 15.99 -17.86
CA ARG A 342 14.32 14.82 -18.58
C ARG A 342 15.12 14.57 -19.87
N ASP A 343 15.39 15.62 -20.64
CA ASP A 343 16.15 15.52 -21.90
C ASP A 343 17.62 15.16 -21.65
N ALA A 344 18.14 15.35 -20.42
CA ALA A 344 19.43 14.85 -19.97
C ALA A 344 19.42 13.35 -19.55
N GLY A 345 18.32 12.64 -19.72
CA GLY A 345 18.20 11.22 -19.47
C GLY A 345 17.69 10.85 -18.06
N VAL A 346 16.97 11.75 -17.38
CA VAL A 346 16.34 11.44 -16.10
C VAL A 346 14.91 10.94 -16.32
N GLY A 347 14.66 9.68 -15.94
CA GLY A 347 13.32 9.07 -15.88
C GLY A 347 12.71 9.18 -14.49
N SER A 348 11.37 9.15 -14.39
CA SER A 348 10.68 9.28 -13.12
C SER A 348 9.43 8.38 -13.03
N ILE A 349 9.42 7.52 -12.02
CA ILE A 349 8.22 6.79 -11.59
C ILE A 349 7.73 7.49 -10.32
N PRO A 350 6.60 8.24 -10.37
CA PRO A 350 6.10 8.98 -9.22
C PRO A 350 5.38 8.07 -8.21
N ASP A 351 5.33 8.50 -6.95
CA ASP A 351 4.58 7.85 -5.86
C ASP A 351 3.06 7.88 -6.08
N ASP A 352 2.53 8.98 -6.63
CA ASP A 352 1.14 9.10 -7.07
C ASP A 352 1.04 8.87 -8.59
N ARG A 353 0.87 7.60 -8.99
CA ARG A 353 0.73 7.26 -10.42
C ARG A 353 -0.49 7.87 -11.07
N GLN A 354 -1.60 8.04 -10.34
CA GLN A 354 -2.87 8.51 -10.90
C GLN A 354 -2.93 10.02 -11.01
N GLY A 355 -2.34 10.74 -10.06
CA GLY A 355 -2.30 12.20 -10.06
C GLY A 355 -1.11 12.79 -10.83
N MET A 356 0.03 12.08 -10.85
CA MET A 356 1.28 12.58 -11.45
C MET A 356 1.82 11.72 -12.59
N GLY A 357 1.55 10.42 -12.58
CA GLY A 357 2.13 9.48 -13.55
C GLY A 357 1.32 9.30 -14.82
N LEU A 358 0.00 9.37 -14.75
CA LEU A 358 -0.93 9.04 -15.86
C LEU A 358 -2.05 10.05 -15.98
N ILE A 359 -2.61 10.17 -17.17
CA ILE A 359 -3.88 10.84 -17.43
C ILE A 359 -4.94 9.77 -17.66
N LEU A 360 -5.72 9.46 -16.60
CA LEU A 360 -6.63 8.32 -16.56
C LEU A 360 -7.71 8.34 -17.65
N SER A 361 -8.15 9.51 -18.09
CA SER A 361 -9.13 9.69 -19.18
C SER A 361 -8.55 9.49 -20.58
N MET A 362 -7.22 9.48 -20.72
CA MET A 362 -6.54 9.26 -21.99
C MET A 362 -6.34 7.77 -22.30
N ARG A 363 -6.10 7.47 -23.55
CA ARG A 363 -5.81 6.13 -24.05
C ARG A 363 -4.37 5.72 -23.70
N LEU A 364 -4.09 4.43 -23.75
CA LEU A 364 -2.78 3.87 -23.42
C LEU A 364 -1.67 4.46 -24.30
N PHE A 365 -1.84 4.50 -25.63
CA PHE A 365 -0.84 5.06 -26.52
C PHE A 365 -0.60 6.56 -26.31
N GLU A 366 -1.61 7.32 -25.89
CA GLU A 366 -1.48 8.75 -25.53
C GLU A 366 -0.66 8.92 -24.25
N ASN A 367 -0.87 8.05 -23.24
CA ASN A 367 -0.08 8.04 -22.02
C ASN A 367 1.39 7.66 -22.25
N ILE A 368 1.68 6.74 -23.18
CA ILE A 368 3.06 6.41 -23.59
C ILE A 368 3.75 7.62 -24.21
N LEU A 369 3.00 8.41 -24.98
CA LEU A 369 3.51 9.56 -25.70
C LEU A 369 3.81 10.79 -24.81
N LEU A 370 3.21 10.91 -23.62
CA LEU A 370 3.26 12.11 -22.78
C LEU A 370 4.65 12.73 -22.61
N ASN A 371 5.70 11.93 -22.50
CA ASN A 371 7.08 12.40 -22.27
C ASN A 371 7.92 12.51 -23.56
N ALA A 372 7.36 12.14 -24.73
CA ALA A 372 8.11 11.99 -25.97
C ALA A 372 7.39 12.62 -27.19
N TYR A 373 6.31 13.36 -26.97
CA TYR A 373 5.47 13.92 -28.03
C TYR A 373 6.22 14.84 -29.01
N ASP A 374 7.29 15.49 -28.57
CA ASP A 374 8.13 16.40 -29.36
C ASP A 374 9.41 15.74 -29.92
N GLU A 375 9.57 14.43 -29.73
CA GLU A 375 10.75 13.67 -30.17
C GLU A 375 10.42 12.76 -31.36
N LYS A 376 11.44 12.43 -32.17
CA LYS A 376 11.32 11.36 -33.16
C LYS A 376 11.26 9.98 -32.45
N PRO A 377 10.45 9.03 -32.92
CA PRO A 377 9.68 9.05 -34.19
C PRO A 377 8.27 9.64 -34.09
N TYR A 378 7.85 10.21 -32.95
CA TYR A 378 6.48 10.62 -32.68
C TYR A 378 6.15 12.02 -33.22
N ALA A 379 7.15 12.89 -33.39
CA ALA A 379 7.00 14.18 -34.03
C ALA A 379 7.47 14.12 -35.48
N LYS A 380 6.58 14.40 -36.44
CA LYS A 380 6.96 14.59 -37.85
C LYS A 380 7.61 15.93 -38.08
N ASN A 381 7.14 16.97 -37.38
CA ASN A 381 7.72 18.30 -37.28
C ASN A 381 7.22 18.97 -36.00
N ALA A 382 7.58 20.23 -35.75
CA ALA A 382 7.20 20.96 -34.53
C ALA A 382 5.66 21.12 -34.30
N LEU A 383 4.82 20.76 -35.28
CA LEU A 383 3.38 20.96 -35.24
C LEU A 383 2.54 19.70 -35.51
N LEU A 384 3.17 18.59 -35.93
CA LEU A 384 2.45 17.37 -36.34
C LEU A 384 3.02 16.15 -35.64
N GLU A 385 2.18 15.47 -34.88
CA GLU A 385 2.44 14.19 -34.24
C GLU A 385 2.23 13.01 -35.19
N ASP A 386 3.03 11.97 -35.04
CA ASP A 386 2.82 10.71 -35.75
C ASP A 386 2.07 9.69 -34.87
N TRP A 387 0.77 9.78 -34.88
CA TRP A 387 -0.11 8.84 -34.16
C TRP A 387 0.07 7.38 -34.58
N THR A 388 0.50 7.13 -35.81
CA THR A 388 0.77 5.76 -36.29
C THR A 388 2.02 5.19 -35.63
N ALA A 389 3.07 6.00 -35.49
CA ALA A 389 4.27 5.63 -34.77
C ALA A 389 3.96 5.39 -33.27
N ALA A 390 3.21 6.30 -32.64
CA ALA A 390 2.79 6.18 -31.24
C ALA A 390 2.00 4.89 -30.97
N ARG A 391 1.04 4.54 -31.82
CA ARG A 391 0.25 3.30 -31.69
C ARG A 391 1.09 2.06 -31.90
N ARG A 392 2.04 2.09 -32.83
CA ARG A 392 2.96 0.95 -33.05
C ARG A 392 3.83 0.70 -31.85
N ASP A 393 4.41 1.75 -31.29
CA ASP A 393 5.24 1.69 -30.09
C ASP A 393 4.42 1.19 -28.88
N ALA A 394 3.22 1.71 -28.67
CA ALA A 394 2.35 1.26 -27.58
C ALA A 394 2.00 -0.23 -27.70
N ARG A 395 1.80 -0.78 -28.91
CA ARG A 395 1.59 -2.23 -29.10
C ARG A 395 2.82 -3.04 -28.73
N ALA A 396 4.02 -2.57 -29.09
CA ALA A 396 5.27 -3.21 -28.67
C ALA A 396 5.37 -3.21 -27.13
N LYS A 397 5.16 -2.07 -26.48
CA LYS A 397 5.21 -1.95 -25.01
C LYS A 397 4.16 -2.79 -24.29
N ILE A 398 2.95 -2.96 -24.86
CA ILE A 398 1.93 -3.87 -24.32
C ILE A 398 2.49 -5.30 -24.25
N SER A 399 3.17 -5.76 -25.30
CA SER A 399 3.79 -7.08 -25.35
C SER A 399 5.01 -7.17 -24.41
N ASP A 400 5.96 -6.25 -24.53
CA ASP A 400 7.27 -6.29 -23.86
C ASP A 400 7.17 -6.12 -22.35
N TYR A 401 6.17 -5.35 -21.89
CA TYR A 401 5.89 -5.11 -20.48
C TYR A 401 4.73 -5.94 -19.94
N SER A 402 4.21 -6.89 -20.74
CA SER A 402 3.10 -7.77 -20.34
C SER A 402 1.94 -6.99 -19.73
N ILE A 403 1.53 -5.90 -20.40
CA ILE A 403 0.39 -5.08 -19.97
C ILE A 403 -0.89 -5.79 -20.39
N ALA A 404 -1.76 -6.12 -19.43
CA ALA A 404 -3.04 -6.74 -19.74
C ALA A 404 -4.03 -5.67 -20.24
N ALA A 405 -3.91 -5.32 -21.52
CA ALA A 405 -4.76 -4.40 -22.23
C ALA A 405 -5.30 -5.04 -23.51
N THR A 406 -6.57 -4.79 -23.83
CA THR A 406 -7.23 -5.34 -25.04
C THR A 406 -6.70 -4.70 -26.33
N SER A 407 -6.22 -3.48 -26.26
CA SER A 407 -5.60 -2.74 -27.37
C SER A 407 -4.82 -1.52 -26.85
N GLU A 408 -4.01 -0.91 -27.73
CA GLU A 408 -3.34 0.37 -27.44
C GLU A 408 -4.31 1.55 -27.27
N SER A 409 -5.56 1.38 -27.66
CA SER A 409 -6.60 2.40 -27.61
C SER A 409 -7.48 2.33 -26.35
N VAL A 410 -7.20 1.39 -25.41
CA VAL A 410 -7.94 1.29 -24.16
C VAL A 410 -7.71 2.52 -23.29
N VAL A 411 -8.76 3.00 -22.61
CA VAL A 411 -8.67 4.10 -21.65
C VAL A 411 -7.96 3.63 -20.40
N VAL A 412 -6.87 4.30 -20.00
CA VAL A 412 -5.98 3.83 -18.92
C VAL A 412 -6.69 3.70 -17.58
N GLY A 413 -7.69 4.57 -17.31
CA GLY A 413 -8.48 4.49 -16.08
C GLY A 413 -9.27 3.19 -15.89
N THR A 414 -9.47 2.39 -16.96
CA THR A 414 -10.17 1.09 -16.89
C THR A 414 -9.25 -0.09 -16.56
N LEU A 415 -7.94 0.13 -16.54
CA LEU A 415 -6.94 -0.90 -16.27
C LEU A 415 -6.71 -1.05 -14.76
N SER A 416 -6.29 -2.26 -14.34
CA SER A 416 -5.87 -2.50 -12.96
C SER A 416 -4.64 -1.68 -12.58
N GLY A 417 -4.46 -1.43 -11.27
CA GLY A 417 -3.32 -0.66 -10.75
C GLY A 417 -1.96 -1.20 -11.20
N GLY A 418 -1.77 -2.52 -11.24
CA GLY A 418 -0.55 -3.15 -11.75
C GLY A 418 -0.31 -2.83 -13.22
N ASN A 419 -1.34 -2.89 -14.07
CA ASN A 419 -1.20 -2.55 -15.50
C ASN A 419 -0.98 -1.05 -15.72
N GLN A 420 -1.62 -0.18 -14.94
CA GLN A 420 -1.34 1.26 -14.94
C GLN A 420 0.13 1.54 -14.60
N GLN A 421 0.67 0.87 -13.58
CA GLN A 421 2.07 1.03 -13.18
C GLN A 421 3.04 0.54 -14.26
N LYS A 422 2.74 -0.59 -14.91
CA LYS A 422 3.53 -1.08 -16.04
C LYS A 422 3.59 -0.09 -17.21
N ILE A 423 2.53 0.69 -17.46
CA ILE A 423 2.55 1.76 -18.47
C ILE A 423 3.56 2.84 -18.09
N VAL A 424 3.57 3.30 -16.83
CA VAL A 424 4.55 4.30 -16.35
C VAL A 424 5.96 3.76 -16.49
N VAL A 425 6.20 2.54 -16.00
CA VAL A 425 7.53 1.89 -16.07
C VAL A 425 8.00 1.73 -17.52
N ALA A 426 7.13 1.28 -18.42
CA ALA A 426 7.44 1.13 -19.84
C ALA A 426 7.82 2.46 -20.50
N ARG A 427 7.09 3.54 -20.19
CA ARG A 427 7.36 4.88 -20.70
C ARG A 427 8.69 5.43 -20.23
N GLU A 428 9.03 5.24 -18.96
CA GLU A 428 10.23 5.82 -18.37
C GLU A 428 11.51 5.03 -18.70
N LEU A 429 11.46 3.68 -18.69
CA LEU A 429 12.64 2.85 -18.91
C LEU A 429 13.05 2.72 -20.37
N ASP A 430 12.10 2.64 -21.32
CA ASP A 430 12.41 2.44 -22.74
C ASP A 430 13.14 3.60 -23.41
N ARG A 431 13.16 4.77 -22.78
CA ARG A 431 13.91 5.93 -23.27
C ARG A 431 15.43 5.81 -23.05
N GLY A 432 15.89 4.73 -22.39
CA GLY A 432 17.30 4.56 -22.05
C GLY A 432 17.73 5.59 -21.00
N CYS A 433 17.09 5.59 -19.83
CA CYS A 433 17.40 6.56 -18.77
C CYS A 433 18.81 6.38 -18.21
N ARG A 434 19.50 7.51 -18.02
CA ARG A 434 20.80 7.59 -17.34
C ARG A 434 20.62 7.52 -15.82
N LEU A 435 19.54 8.14 -15.32
CA LEU A 435 19.12 8.14 -13.92
C LEU A 435 17.61 7.88 -13.84
N LEU A 436 17.19 6.91 -13.04
CA LEU A 436 15.81 6.66 -12.71
C LEU A 436 15.50 7.08 -11.27
N ILE A 437 14.52 7.95 -11.09
CA ILE A 437 13.94 8.25 -9.77
C ILE A 437 12.68 7.41 -9.64
N ALA A 438 12.71 6.34 -8.87
CA ALA A 438 11.59 5.44 -8.64
C ALA A 438 11.01 5.64 -7.23
N ALA A 439 9.91 6.39 -7.13
CA ALA A 439 9.24 6.63 -5.86
C ALA A 439 8.04 5.68 -5.71
N GLN A 440 8.08 4.82 -4.69
CA GLN A 440 7.04 3.83 -4.38
C GLN A 440 6.60 3.00 -5.60
N PRO A 441 7.52 2.43 -6.41
CA PRO A 441 7.19 1.87 -7.73
C PRO A 441 6.24 0.67 -7.65
N THR A 442 6.16 0.00 -6.52
CA THR A 442 5.29 -1.17 -6.31
C THR A 442 4.08 -0.89 -5.41
N ARG A 443 3.87 0.36 -5.00
CA ARG A 443 2.74 0.73 -4.12
C ARG A 443 1.39 0.46 -4.81
N GLY A 444 0.54 -0.33 -4.14
CA GLY A 444 -0.82 -0.60 -4.59
C GLY A 444 -0.91 -1.44 -5.86
N VAL A 445 0.11 -2.26 -6.14
CA VAL A 445 0.08 -3.30 -7.18
C VAL A 445 0.08 -4.69 -6.55
N ASP A 446 -0.29 -5.70 -7.33
CA ASP A 446 -0.23 -7.10 -6.90
C ASP A 446 1.22 -7.62 -6.85
N ILE A 447 1.44 -8.75 -6.16
CA ILE A 447 2.79 -9.33 -5.94
C ILE A 447 3.48 -9.65 -7.27
N ALA A 448 2.76 -10.21 -8.25
CA ALA A 448 3.34 -10.55 -9.54
C ALA A 448 3.75 -9.29 -10.34
N SER A 449 2.92 -8.24 -10.28
CA SER A 449 3.25 -6.94 -10.87
C SER A 449 4.42 -6.27 -10.15
N ALA A 450 4.49 -6.36 -8.81
CA ALA A 450 5.59 -5.83 -8.02
C ALA A 450 6.91 -6.51 -8.38
N ASP A 451 6.95 -7.84 -8.39
CA ASP A 451 8.13 -8.61 -8.78
C ASP A 451 8.58 -8.30 -10.21
N TYR A 452 7.62 -8.20 -11.14
CA TYR A 452 7.91 -7.78 -12.51
C TYR A 452 8.56 -6.40 -12.59
N ILE A 453 8.02 -5.39 -11.88
CA ILE A 453 8.55 -4.02 -11.86
C ILE A 453 9.94 -3.98 -11.24
N GLN A 454 10.17 -4.67 -10.12
CA GLN A 454 11.46 -4.79 -9.47
C GLN A 454 12.51 -5.38 -10.42
N ASN A 455 12.17 -6.47 -11.14
CA ASN A 455 13.06 -7.08 -12.13
C ASN A 455 13.37 -6.14 -13.30
N ARG A 456 12.41 -5.31 -13.75
CA ARG A 456 12.67 -4.31 -14.80
C ARG A 456 13.60 -3.18 -14.33
N ILE A 457 13.47 -2.75 -13.06
CA ILE A 457 14.39 -1.77 -12.44
C ILE A 457 15.81 -2.36 -12.35
N LEU A 458 15.96 -3.60 -11.87
CA LEU A 458 17.24 -4.30 -11.81
C LEU A 458 17.86 -4.46 -13.19
N THR A 459 17.08 -4.86 -14.20
CA THR A 459 17.56 -4.97 -15.59
C THR A 459 18.05 -3.61 -16.12
N ALA A 460 17.37 -2.50 -15.78
CA ALA A 460 17.83 -1.16 -16.16
C ALA A 460 19.16 -0.81 -15.48
N ALA A 461 19.34 -1.16 -14.21
CA ALA A 461 20.59 -0.98 -13.48
C ALA A 461 21.73 -1.82 -14.10
N GLU A 462 21.48 -3.09 -14.43
CA GLU A 462 22.45 -3.95 -15.15
C GLU A 462 22.93 -3.35 -16.48
N HIS A 463 22.10 -2.53 -17.13
CA HIS A 463 22.44 -1.80 -18.35
C HIS A 463 23.05 -0.41 -18.08
N GLY A 464 23.45 -0.10 -16.83
CA GLY A 464 24.16 1.10 -16.45
C GLY A 464 23.29 2.28 -16.03
N CYS A 465 21.96 2.13 -15.91
CA CYS A 465 21.10 3.16 -15.34
C CYS A 465 21.36 3.28 -13.83
N ALA A 466 21.64 4.49 -13.34
CA ALA A 466 21.67 4.76 -11.91
C ALA A 466 20.22 4.85 -11.39
N VAL A 467 19.93 4.27 -10.24
CA VAL A 467 18.55 4.26 -9.70
C VAL A 467 18.52 4.83 -8.29
N LEU A 468 17.64 5.81 -8.05
CA LEU A 468 17.24 6.25 -6.72
C LEU A 468 15.87 5.61 -6.43
N LEU A 469 15.86 4.55 -5.62
CA LEU A 469 14.67 3.81 -5.24
C LEU A 469 14.14 4.29 -3.89
N ILE A 470 12.99 4.97 -3.87
CA ILE A 470 12.34 5.43 -2.65
C ILE A 470 11.19 4.47 -2.36
N SER A 471 11.22 3.80 -1.20
CA SER A 471 10.15 2.89 -0.79
C SER A 471 9.93 2.94 0.73
N SER A 472 8.67 2.75 1.13
CA SER A 472 8.29 2.48 2.52
C SER A 472 8.37 1.00 2.87
N ASP A 473 8.48 0.12 1.85
CA ASP A 473 8.63 -1.32 2.04
C ASP A 473 10.12 -1.67 2.19
N LEU A 474 10.52 -2.02 3.41
CA LEU A 474 11.90 -2.39 3.71
C LEU A 474 12.33 -3.69 3.02
N ASP A 475 11.42 -4.63 2.76
CA ASP A 475 11.74 -5.85 2.02
C ASP A 475 12.05 -5.54 0.56
N GLU A 476 11.31 -4.62 -0.06
CA GLU A 476 11.62 -4.13 -1.40
C GLU A 476 13.01 -3.51 -1.44
N LEU A 477 13.32 -2.61 -0.47
CA LEU A 477 14.63 -1.97 -0.41
C LEU A 477 15.77 -2.97 -0.22
N ILE A 478 15.66 -3.89 0.72
CA ILE A 478 16.67 -4.93 0.99
C ILE A 478 16.84 -5.87 -0.22
N LYS A 479 15.74 -6.15 -0.95
CA LYS A 479 15.76 -7.04 -2.11
C LYS A 479 16.41 -6.41 -3.35
N VAL A 480 16.16 -5.12 -3.59
CA VAL A 480 16.43 -4.47 -4.89
C VAL A 480 17.65 -3.55 -4.83
N SER A 481 17.97 -2.97 -3.65
CA SER A 481 19.04 -1.95 -3.54
C SER A 481 20.42 -2.56 -3.38
N ASP A 482 21.46 -1.79 -3.75
CA ASP A 482 22.87 -2.06 -3.43
C ASP A 482 23.24 -1.47 -2.08
N ARG A 483 22.83 -0.23 -1.83
CA ARG A 483 22.94 0.47 -0.56
C ARG A 483 21.61 1.07 -0.18
N ILE A 484 21.37 1.23 1.12
CA ILE A 484 20.14 1.81 1.66
C ILE A 484 20.49 3.00 2.54
N MET A 485 20.02 4.17 2.15
CA MET A 485 20.10 5.42 2.88
C MET A 485 18.82 5.64 3.67
N VAL A 486 18.92 6.00 4.94
CA VAL A 486 17.74 6.28 5.78
C VAL A 486 17.58 7.77 5.99
N LEU A 487 16.38 8.30 5.69
CA LEU A 487 16.01 9.70 5.93
C LEU A 487 15.10 9.81 7.16
N PHE A 488 15.45 10.73 8.04
CA PHE A 488 14.61 11.13 9.17
C PHE A 488 14.63 12.66 9.31
N ARG A 489 13.45 13.28 9.33
CA ARG A 489 13.26 14.74 9.41
C ARG A 489 14.15 15.53 8.45
N GLY A 490 14.27 15.03 7.22
CA GLY A 490 15.04 15.67 6.15
C GLY A 490 16.54 15.49 6.22
N ARG A 491 17.08 14.68 7.13
CA ARG A 491 18.52 14.40 7.27
C ARG A 491 18.82 12.92 7.03
N ILE A 492 20.02 12.65 6.55
CA ILE A 492 20.54 11.29 6.44
C ILE A 492 20.95 10.81 7.83
N MET A 493 20.35 9.73 8.31
CA MET A 493 20.69 9.08 9.58
C MET A 493 21.82 8.05 9.44
N GLY A 494 21.93 7.45 8.28
CA GLY A 494 22.97 6.48 7.92
C GLY A 494 22.76 5.96 6.51
N CYS A 495 23.79 5.27 6.00
CA CYS A 495 23.76 4.56 4.73
C CYS A 495 24.46 3.21 4.96
N VAL A 496 23.77 2.11 4.64
CA VAL A 496 24.27 0.75 4.87
C VAL A 496 24.24 -0.03 3.57
N ASP A 497 25.13 -1.00 3.42
CA ASP A 497 25.06 -1.95 2.32
C ASP A 497 23.82 -2.83 2.50
N ALA A 498 23.11 -3.13 1.42
CA ALA A 498 21.86 -3.87 1.50
C ALA A 498 22.05 -5.30 2.04
N ASP A 499 23.22 -5.90 1.82
CA ASP A 499 23.57 -7.22 2.33
C ASP A 499 23.72 -7.26 3.87
N ASP A 500 24.08 -6.13 4.48
CA ASP A 500 24.23 -5.97 5.94
C ASP A 500 22.97 -5.34 6.59
N ALA A 501 22.00 -4.92 5.78
CA ALA A 501 20.80 -4.24 6.25
C ALA A 501 19.84 -5.22 6.94
N THR A 502 19.38 -4.88 8.15
CA THR A 502 18.29 -5.57 8.82
C THR A 502 17.10 -4.62 8.99
N ARG A 503 15.88 -5.17 9.00
CA ARG A 503 14.66 -4.36 9.23
C ARG A 503 14.71 -3.62 10.56
N GLU A 504 15.24 -4.26 11.60
CA GLU A 504 15.35 -3.68 12.94
C GLU A 504 16.30 -2.49 12.96
N ALA A 505 17.46 -2.60 12.29
CA ALA A 505 18.43 -1.52 12.19
C ALA A 505 17.87 -0.34 11.37
N LEU A 506 17.30 -0.62 10.19
CA LEU A 506 16.65 0.39 9.35
C LEU A 506 15.49 1.06 10.09
N GLY A 507 14.64 0.26 10.77
CA GLY A 507 13.50 0.76 11.55
C GLY A 507 13.92 1.71 12.67
N ARG A 508 14.98 1.41 13.42
CA ARG A 508 15.53 2.31 14.46
C ARG A 508 16.02 3.64 13.87
N MET A 509 16.78 3.58 12.78
CA MET A 509 17.23 4.80 12.09
C MET A 509 16.06 5.63 11.56
N MET A 510 14.99 5.00 11.07
CA MET A 510 13.77 5.68 10.63
C MET A 510 13.02 6.41 11.76
N LEU A 511 13.26 6.02 13.01
CA LEU A 511 12.74 6.69 14.21
C LEU A 511 13.71 7.76 14.77
N GLY A 512 14.89 7.92 14.18
CA GLY A 512 15.87 8.94 14.56
C GLY A 512 16.95 8.47 15.52
N GLU A 513 17.10 7.16 15.73
CA GLU A 513 18.23 6.59 16.45
C GLU A 513 19.40 6.53 15.48
N ALA A 514 20.49 7.26 15.78
CA ALA A 514 21.74 7.17 15.01
C ALA A 514 22.38 5.79 15.18
N GLN A 515 23.13 5.38 14.16
CA GLN A 515 23.95 4.16 14.18
C GLN A 515 25.04 4.22 15.23
#